data_8794c8e9877b91f8030aa4690c55e93d
#
_entry.id   8794c8e9877b91f8030aa4690c55e93d
#
_cell.length_a   1.000
_cell.length_b   1.000
_cell.length_c   1.000
_cell.angle_alpha   90.00
_cell.angle_beta   90.00
_cell.angle_gamma   90.00
#
_symmetry.space_group_name_H-M   'P 1'
#
loop_
_entity.id
_entity.type
_entity.pdbx_description
1 polymer ?
#
loop_
_entity_poly.entity_id
_entity_poly.type
_entity_poly.pdbx_seq_one_letter_code
_entity_poly.pdbx_strand_id
1 'polypeptide(L)'
;MQEFSPTNMPRTIEIPNGQKVVATFSKQELSNRLAKLRAHMASANVDAVVMTSYHNINYFSDFVYCRFGRDYGLVVTQDNFTTVTANIDGGQPFRRNQLGDNMVYTDWQKGNFFVALKNLIKPGSRIAVEYDHMPLATMDIMKQTFPTSEFADIGVPTMQMRMIKSAEEIEVIKHGSRIGDIGGAAIRDAIAVGVPEYEVAMAGTQAMIREIAKTFPDGELMDTWVWFQSGMNTDGAHNPVTSRKIEAGDILSLNCFPMIAGYYTALERTLFSEHASDRHLELWEINCKVHRRGLELVKPGIKCSDVAHELNEIFAEHDVLQHRTFGYGHSFGTLSHYYGREAGLEFREDVDTVLEPGMVVSIEPMIMLPEGMAGAGGYREHDILVVGDEGAENITKFPFGPEHNIIKG
;
A
#
# COMPACT_ATOMS: atom_id res chain seq x y z
N MET A 1 39.98 -2.81 -15.98
CA MET A 1 38.74 -2.91 -16.78
C MET A 1 38.67 -4.32 -17.33
N GLN A 2 37.62 -5.07 -17.08
CA GLN A 2 37.40 -6.39 -17.66
C GLN A 2 37.18 -6.21 -19.17
N GLU A 3 37.94 -6.91 -20.00
CA GLU A 3 37.74 -6.85 -21.47
C GLU A 3 36.43 -7.55 -21.83
N PHE A 4 35.53 -6.79 -22.40
CA PHE A 4 34.28 -7.29 -22.94
C PHE A 4 34.51 -7.85 -24.36
N SER A 5 34.11 -9.10 -24.58
CA SER A 5 34.09 -9.68 -25.91
C SER A 5 32.74 -10.38 -26.15
N PRO A 6 32.29 -10.58 -27.40
CA PRO A 6 31.05 -11.30 -27.71
C PRO A 6 30.99 -12.71 -27.13
N THR A 7 32.10 -13.30 -26.81
CA THR A 7 32.27 -14.65 -26.25
C THR A 7 32.47 -14.65 -24.72
N ASN A 8 32.69 -13.50 -24.10
CA ASN A 8 32.96 -13.37 -22.66
C ASN A 8 32.19 -12.18 -22.08
N MET A 9 30.88 -12.25 -22.10
CA MET A 9 30.00 -11.24 -21.54
C MET A 9 29.84 -11.48 -20.03
N PRO A 10 30.09 -10.47 -19.17
CA PRO A 10 29.89 -10.63 -17.73
C PRO A 10 28.41 -10.81 -17.43
N ARG A 11 28.08 -11.68 -16.47
CA ARG A 11 26.70 -11.91 -16.03
C ARG A 11 26.25 -10.95 -14.94
N THR A 12 27.19 -10.40 -14.18
CA THR A 12 26.96 -9.38 -13.16
C THR A 12 28.02 -8.30 -13.27
N ILE A 13 27.63 -7.07 -12.94
CA ILE A 13 28.49 -5.89 -12.92
C ILE A 13 28.12 -5.01 -11.73
N GLU A 14 28.97 -4.05 -11.41
CA GLU A 14 28.69 -2.98 -10.47
C GLU A 14 28.62 -1.65 -11.22
N ILE A 15 27.64 -0.81 -10.87
CA ILE A 15 27.47 0.51 -11.48
C ILE A 15 27.37 1.56 -10.35
N PRO A 16 28.48 1.91 -9.69
CA PRO A 16 28.48 2.97 -8.67
C PRO A 16 28.49 4.34 -9.36
N ASN A 17 27.29 4.82 -9.74
CA ASN A 17 27.16 6.03 -10.54
C ASN A 17 26.33 7.10 -9.85
N GLY A 18 26.94 8.26 -9.62
CA GLY A 18 26.33 9.44 -9.01
C GLY A 18 26.34 9.42 -7.49
N GLN A 19 25.80 10.47 -6.90
CA GLN A 19 25.65 10.59 -5.45
C GLN A 19 24.40 9.88 -4.96
N LYS A 20 24.39 9.42 -3.71
CA LYS A 20 23.21 8.90 -3.05
C LYS A 20 22.14 10.00 -2.96
N VAL A 21 20.90 9.65 -3.24
CA VAL A 21 19.75 10.56 -3.05
C VAL A 21 19.43 10.70 -1.55
N VAL A 22 18.72 11.75 -1.20
CA VAL A 22 18.19 11.91 0.17
C VAL A 22 17.18 10.80 0.43
N ALA A 23 17.39 10.06 1.51
CA ALA A 23 16.48 9.00 1.94
C ALA A 23 15.21 9.58 2.55
N THR A 24 14.09 8.87 2.46
CA THR A 24 12.85 9.21 3.16
C THR A 24 12.98 8.93 4.65
N PHE A 25 13.61 7.82 5.00
CA PHE A 25 13.84 7.40 6.37
C PHE A 25 15.29 7.63 6.80
N SER A 26 15.48 7.90 8.08
CA SER A 26 16.82 8.03 8.64
C SER A 26 17.61 6.72 8.51
N LYS A 27 18.93 6.84 8.44
CA LYS A 27 19.82 5.66 8.44
C LYS A 27 19.62 4.81 9.70
N GLN A 28 19.27 5.45 10.83
CA GLN A 28 19.00 4.75 12.08
C GLN A 28 17.74 3.89 11.97
N GLU A 29 16.66 4.44 11.41
CA GLU A 29 15.42 3.70 11.20
C GLU A 29 15.64 2.48 10.30
N LEU A 30 16.28 2.66 9.15
CA LEU A 30 16.58 1.55 8.23
C LEU A 30 17.50 0.50 8.89
N SER A 31 18.47 0.94 9.70
CA SER A 31 19.34 0.03 10.46
C SER A 31 18.57 -0.74 11.52
N ASN A 32 17.59 -0.13 12.19
CA ASN A 32 16.74 -0.79 13.17
C ASN A 32 15.87 -1.89 12.51
N ARG A 33 15.29 -1.62 11.32
CA ARG A 33 14.55 -2.62 10.55
C ARG A 33 15.44 -3.81 10.18
N LEU A 34 16.64 -3.54 9.66
CA LEU A 34 17.61 -4.57 9.33
C LEU A 34 18.06 -5.38 10.56
N ALA A 35 18.25 -4.74 11.70
CA ALA A 35 18.60 -5.42 12.95
C ALA A 35 17.49 -6.38 13.42
N LYS A 36 16.21 -5.99 13.32
CA LYS A 36 15.07 -6.87 13.62
C LYS A 36 15.06 -8.10 12.68
N LEU A 37 15.30 -7.90 11.37
CA LEU A 37 15.37 -9.00 10.42
C LEU A 37 16.52 -9.95 10.75
N ARG A 38 17.72 -9.44 11.02
CA ARG A 38 18.89 -10.26 11.37
C ARG A 38 18.72 -11.02 12.69
N ALA A 39 18.05 -10.42 13.68
CA ALA A 39 17.70 -11.11 14.92
C ALA A 39 16.74 -12.28 14.66
N HIS A 40 15.73 -12.10 13.80
CA HIS A 40 14.86 -13.19 13.38
C HIS A 40 15.65 -14.27 12.62
N MET A 41 16.50 -13.91 11.67
CA MET A 41 17.35 -14.87 10.95
C MET A 41 18.19 -15.72 11.91
N ALA A 42 18.81 -15.11 12.91
CA ALA A 42 19.60 -15.82 13.92
C ALA A 42 18.75 -16.79 14.73
N SER A 43 17.58 -16.38 15.19
CA SER A 43 16.67 -17.22 15.98
C SER A 43 16.07 -18.40 15.18
N ALA A 44 15.86 -18.21 13.88
CA ALA A 44 15.30 -19.19 12.96
C ALA A 44 16.40 -20.05 12.25
N ASN A 45 17.68 -19.84 12.56
CA ASN A 45 18.82 -20.46 11.88
C ASN A 45 18.80 -20.26 10.35
N VAL A 46 18.47 -19.04 9.91
CA VAL A 46 18.46 -18.63 8.51
C VAL A 46 19.77 -17.91 8.17
N ASP A 47 20.49 -18.40 7.16
CA ASP A 47 21.78 -17.86 6.74
C ASP A 47 21.61 -16.69 5.76
N ALA A 48 20.59 -16.76 4.90
CA ALA A 48 20.30 -15.75 3.91
C ALA A 48 18.80 -15.55 3.72
N VAL A 49 18.38 -14.32 3.49
CA VAL A 49 17.02 -13.98 3.06
C VAL A 49 17.08 -13.45 1.63
N VAL A 50 16.20 -13.92 0.77
CA VAL A 50 16.01 -13.40 -0.59
C VAL A 50 14.57 -12.88 -0.69
N MET A 51 14.43 -11.57 -0.75
CA MET A 51 13.15 -10.89 -0.98
C MET A 51 13.02 -10.51 -2.44
N THR A 52 11.84 -10.72 -2.99
CA THR A 52 11.46 -10.35 -4.37
C THR A 52 10.20 -9.49 -4.42
N SER A 53 9.50 -9.34 -3.30
CA SER A 53 8.34 -8.47 -3.18
C SER A 53 8.75 -7.00 -3.09
N TYR A 54 7.99 -6.15 -3.75
CA TYR A 54 8.22 -4.70 -3.72
C TYR A 54 8.13 -4.11 -2.31
N HIS A 55 7.12 -4.52 -1.56
CA HIS A 55 6.86 -3.98 -0.23
C HIS A 55 7.98 -4.31 0.76
N ASN A 56 8.49 -5.55 0.77
CA ASN A 56 9.58 -5.89 1.67
C ASN A 56 10.91 -5.24 1.24
N ILE A 57 11.20 -5.23 -0.08
CA ILE A 57 12.42 -4.56 -0.56
C ILE A 57 12.36 -3.06 -0.22
N ASN A 58 11.22 -2.40 -0.48
CA ASN A 58 11.04 -0.99 -0.12
C ASN A 58 11.17 -0.76 1.39
N TYR A 59 10.51 -1.58 2.21
CA TYR A 59 10.54 -1.46 3.67
C TYR A 59 11.96 -1.49 4.24
N PHE A 60 12.82 -2.39 3.73
CA PHE A 60 14.18 -2.53 4.22
C PHE A 60 15.21 -1.62 3.55
N SER A 61 14.98 -1.17 2.31
CA SER A 61 15.96 -0.40 1.52
C SER A 61 15.59 1.06 1.24
N ASP A 62 14.37 1.48 1.55
CA ASP A 62 13.80 2.79 1.13
C ASP A 62 13.83 3.00 -0.39
N PHE A 63 13.81 1.90 -1.15
CA PHE A 63 13.90 1.96 -2.60
C PHE A 63 12.67 1.39 -3.29
N VAL A 64 11.86 2.26 -3.89
CA VAL A 64 10.77 1.89 -4.79
C VAL A 64 11.34 1.68 -6.19
N TYR A 65 11.34 0.43 -6.65
CA TYR A 65 11.93 0.04 -7.93
C TYR A 65 10.85 -0.29 -8.96
N CYS A 66 10.98 0.29 -10.15
CA CYS A 66 10.11 -0.04 -11.28
C CYS A 66 10.78 -1.09 -12.17
N ARG A 67 10.44 -2.35 -12.01
CA ARG A 67 11.14 -3.48 -12.68
C ARG A 67 10.72 -3.77 -14.11
N PHE A 68 9.60 -3.27 -14.60
CA PHE A 68 9.08 -3.57 -15.95
C PHE A 68 9.23 -5.04 -16.37
N GLY A 69 8.84 -5.98 -15.50
CA GLY A 69 8.97 -7.42 -15.77
C GLY A 69 10.39 -8.00 -15.64
N ARG A 70 11.38 -7.23 -15.12
CA ARG A 70 12.68 -7.75 -14.70
C ARG A 70 12.61 -8.32 -13.31
N ASP A 71 13.47 -9.32 -13.04
CA ASP A 71 13.65 -9.79 -11.68
C ASP A 71 14.28 -8.70 -10.82
N TYR A 72 13.80 -8.56 -9.60
CA TYR A 72 14.30 -7.62 -8.61
C TYR A 72 14.41 -8.33 -7.27
N GLY A 73 15.51 -8.12 -6.56
CA GLY A 73 15.75 -8.80 -5.30
C GLY A 73 16.49 -7.96 -4.28
N LEU A 74 16.33 -8.37 -3.03
CA LEU A 74 17.16 -7.96 -1.90
C LEU A 74 17.70 -9.22 -1.23
N VAL A 75 19.02 -9.32 -1.15
CA VAL A 75 19.70 -10.40 -0.43
C VAL A 75 20.25 -9.85 0.88
N VAL A 76 19.84 -10.47 1.98
CA VAL A 76 20.34 -10.12 3.33
C VAL A 76 21.00 -11.35 3.96
N THR A 77 22.21 -11.17 4.47
CA THR A 77 22.90 -12.12 5.34
C THR A 77 23.24 -11.44 6.66
N GLN A 78 23.89 -12.13 7.59
CA GLN A 78 24.36 -11.47 8.83
C GLN A 78 25.33 -10.32 8.55
N ASP A 79 26.14 -10.42 7.48
CA ASP A 79 27.20 -9.45 7.18
C ASP A 79 26.86 -8.52 6.01
N ASN A 80 26.00 -8.96 5.07
CA ASN A 80 25.73 -8.24 3.83
C ASN A 80 24.25 -7.81 3.71
N PHE A 81 24.06 -6.72 2.95
CA PHE A 81 22.78 -6.19 2.50
C PHE A 81 22.95 -5.71 1.07
N THR A 82 22.37 -6.41 0.10
CA THR A 82 22.63 -6.13 -1.32
C THR A 82 21.33 -6.23 -2.13
N THR A 83 20.96 -5.13 -2.80
CA THR A 83 19.91 -5.16 -3.81
C THR A 83 20.44 -5.76 -5.11
N VAL A 84 19.59 -6.52 -5.82
CA VAL A 84 19.92 -7.17 -7.09
C VAL A 84 18.99 -6.63 -8.16
N THR A 85 19.51 -5.93 -9.15
CA THR A 85 18.74 -5.17 -10.14
C THR A 85 19.22 -5.40 -11.56
N ALA A 86 18.38 -5.08 -12.54
CA ALA A 86 18.71 -5.26 -13.96
C ALA A 86 19.62 -4.15 -14.49
N ASN A 87 20.47 -4.47 -15.44
CA ASN A 87 21.43 -3.53 -16.06
C ASN A 87 20.73 -2.37 -16.80
N ILE A 88 19.53 -2.60 -17.32
CA ILE A 88 18.78 -1.55 -18.02
C ILE A 88 18.52 -0.32 -17.13
N ASP A 89 18.49 -0.48 -15.82
CA ASP A 89 18.23 0.60 -14.86
C ASP A 89 19.49 1.38 -14.46
N GLY A 90 20.64 0.96 -14.92
CA GLY A 90 21.92 1.65 -14.78
C GLY A 90 22.29 1.95 -13.33
N GLY A 91 22.71 3.20 -13.06
CA GLY A 91 23.15 3.63 -11.73
C GLY A 91 22.05 4.04 -10.75
N GLN A 92 20.78 4.05 -11.15
CA GLN A 92 19.69 4.45 -10.26
C GLN A 92 19.62 3.59 -8.99
N PRO A 93 19.69 2.26 -9.04
CA PRO A 93 19.67 1.42 -7.84
C PRO A 93 20.79 1.74 -6.85
N PHE A 94 22.00 2.01 -7.35
CA PHE A 94 23.12 2.44 -6.49
C PHE A 94 22.81 3.74 -5.75
N ARG A 95 22.22 4.72 -6.42
CA ARG A 95 21.89 6.00 -5.80
C ARG A 95 20.78 5.89 -4.76
N ARG A 96 19.88 4.95 -4.92
CA ARG A 96 18.68 4.78 -4.05
C ARG A 96 18.92 3.86 -2.85
N ASN A 97 19.73 2.82 -2.95
CA ASN A 97 20.02 1.94 -1.81
C ASN A 97 20.87 2.68 -0.76
N GLN A 98 20.36 2.79 0.45
CA GLN A 98 20.98 3.57 1.54
C GLN A 98 21.85 2.74 2.48
N LEU A 99 21.58 1.43 2.63
CA LEU A 99 22.23 0.61 3.66
C LEU A 99 23.39 -0.26 3.15
N GLY A 100 23.43 -0.55 1.86
CA GLY A 100 24.42 -1.50 1.36
C GLY A 100 24.69 -1.33 -0.13
N ASP A 101 25.12 -2.42 -0.74
CA ASP A 101 25.56 -2.47 -2.12
C ASP A 101 24.40 -2.76 -3.08
N ASN A 102 24.64 -2.55 -4.35
CA ASN A 102 23.75 -2.97 -5.43
C ASN A 102 24.54 -3.82 -6.43
N MET A 103 24.09 -5.04 -6.64
CA MET A 103 24.62 -5.92 -7.68
C MET A 103 23.70 -5.84 -8.90
N VAL A 104 24.27 -5.50 -10.04
CA VAL A 104 23.57 -5.42 -11.31
C VAL A 104 23.76 -6.72 -12.08
N TYR A 105 22.68 -7.42 -12.44
CA TYR A 105 22.77 -8.51 -13.39
C TYR A 105 22.59 -8.00 -14.83
N THR A 106 23.33 -8.57 -15.77
CA THR A 106 23.21 -8.18 -17.17
C THR A 106 22.03 -8.87 -17.83
N ASP A 107 21.28 -8.12 -18.66
CA ASP A 107 20.10 -8.60 -19.36
C ASP A 107 20.40 -9.36 -20.68
N TRP A 108 21.65 -9.73 -20.90
CA TRP A 108 22.06 -10.37 -22.14
C TRP A 108 21.76 -11.86 -22.22
N GLN A 109 21.44 -12.47 -21.05
CA GLN A 109 21.12 -13.90 -20.98
C GLN A 109 20.07 -14.11 -19.90
N LYS A 110 19.16 -15.07 -20.15
CA LYS A 110 18.19 -15.52 -19.14
C LYS A 110 18.91 -16.10 -17.92
N GLY A 111 18.36 -15.86 -16.74
CA GLY A 111 18.84 -16.45 -15.49
C GLY A 111 20.04 -15.74 -14.86
N ASN A 112 20.51 -14.60 -15.40
CA ASN A 112 21.61 -13.84 -14.78
C ASN A 112 21.25 -13.30 -13.40
N PHE A 113 19.99 -13.05 -13.11
CA PHE A 113 19.50 -12.75 -11.76
C PHE A 113 19.91 -13.85 -10.75
N PHE A 114 19.69 -15.12 -11.09
CA PHE A 114 20.06 -16.25 -10.22
C PHE A 114 21.57 -16.43 -10.11
N VAL A 115 22.36 -16.02 -11.13
CA VAL A 115 23.82 -15.96 -11.03
C VAL A 115 24.25 -14.89 -10.01
N ALA A 116 23.58 -13.73 -10.00
CA ALA A 116 23.81 -12.69 -8.99
C ALA A 116 23.53 -13.22 -7.58
N LEU A 117 22.40 -13.94 -7.39
CA LEU A 117 22.10 -14.58 -6.10
C LEU A 117 23.20 -15.57 -5.66
N LYS A 118 23.72 -16.39 -6.59
CA LYS A 118 24.84 -17.32 -6.30
C LYS A 118 26.14 -16.62 -5.88
N ASN A 119 26.37 -15.41 -6.36
CA ASN A 119 27.53 -14.62 -5.97
C ASN A 119 27.41 -14.06 -4.54
N LEU A 120 26.18 -13.96 -4.02
CA LEU A 120 25.88 -13.36 -2.71
C LEU A 120 25.60 -14.40 -1.62
N ILE A 121 25.19 -15.62 -1.99
CA ILE A 121 24.73 -16.65 -1.05
C ILE A 121 25.67 -17.85 -1.14
N LYS A 122 26.15 -18.33 0.01
CA LYS A 122 27.03 -19.51 0.09
C LYS A 122 26.24 -20.79 -0.23
N PRO A 123 26.85 -21.78 -0.92
CA PRO A 123 26.25 -23.10 -1.11
C PRO A 123 25.91 -23.76 0.24
N GLY A 124 24.77 -24.44 0.31
CA GLY A 124 24.31 -25.12 1.53
C GLY A 124 23.68 -24.22 2.60
N SER A 125 23.56 -22.90 2.33
CA SER A 125 22.87 -21.98 3.21
C SER A 125 21.40 -22.36 3.37
N ARG A 126 20.82 -22.17 4.56
CA ARG A 126 19.38 -22.15 4.77
C ARG A 126 18.85 -20.79 4.32
N ILE A 127 18.04 -20.78 3.25
CA ILE A 127 17.57 -19.58 2.56
C ILE A 127 16.09 -19.35 2.89
N ALA A 128 15.75 -18.18 3.41
CA ALA A 128 14.35 -17.80 3.56
C ALA A 128 13.89 -16.96 2.35
N VAL A 129 12.69 -17.25 1.85
CA VAL A 129 12.02 -16.55 0.77
C VAL A 129 10.57 -16.30 1.14
N GLU A 130 9.92 -15.38 0.43
CA GLU A 130 8.52 -15.00 0.68
C GLU A 130 7.58 -16.02 0.03
N TYR A 131 7.01 -16.93 0.80
CA TYR A 131 6.09 -17.98 0.30
C TYR A 131 4.76 -17.41 -0.20
N ASP A 132 4.35 -16.26 0.32
CA ASP A 132 3.16 -15.54 -0.09
C ASP A 132 3.35 -14.74 -1.39
N HIS A 133 4.59 -14.60 -1.87
CA HIS A 133 4.90 -13.79 -3.05
C HIS A 133 5.71 -14.54 -4.12
N MET A 134 6.54 -15.50 -3.77
CA MET A 134 7.44 -16.20 -4.69
C MET A 134 6.64 -17.06 -5.68
N PRO A 135 6.68 -16.78 -7.01
CA PRO A 135 6.03 -17.65 -8.01
C PRO A 135 6.63 -19.06 -8.00
N LEU A 136 5.82 -20.08 -8.21
CA LEU A 136 6.27 -21.47 -8.24
C LEU A 136 7.42 -21.70 -9.22
N ALA A 137 7.33 -21.14 -10.44
CA ALA A 137 8.40 -21.25 -11.44
C ALA A 137 9.72 -20.63 -10.97
N THR A 138 9.65 -19.50 -10.27
CA THR A 138 10.84 -18.86 -9.68
C THR A 138 11.41 -19.72 -8.56
N MET A 139 10.55 -20.31 -7.73
CA MET A 139 10.98 -21.22 -6.66
C MET A 139 11.65 -22.49 -7.21
N ASP A 140 11.17 -23.04 -8.32
CA ASP A 140 11.82 -24.19 -8.97
C ASP A 140 13.23 -23.83 -9.48
N ILE A 141 13.42 -22.64 -10.05
CA ILE A 141 14.74 -22.16 -10.45
C ILE A 141 15.63 -21.90 -9.21
N MET A 142 15.08 -21.38 -8.12
CA MET A 142 15.81 -21.22 -6.86
C MET A 142 16.35 -22.56 -6.35
N LYS A 143 15.52 -23.62 -6.32
CA LYS A 143 15.93 -24.97 -5.91
C LYS A 143 17.03 -25.54 -6.83
N GLN A 144 16.93 -25.31 -8.14
CA GLN A 144 17.96 -25.70 -9.10
C GLN A 144 19.26 -24.90 -8.91
N THR A 145 19.15 -23.62 -8.56
CA THR A 145 20.29 -22.72 -8.32
C THR A 145 21.03 -23.08 -7.05
N PHE A 146 20.30 -23.49 -6.01
CA PHE A 146 20.83 -23.85 -4.69
C PHE A 146 20.41 -25.29 -4.29
N PRO A 147 20.94 -26.33 -4.98
CA PRO A 147 20.43 -27.69 -4.83
C PRO A 147 20.75 -28.34 -3.47
N THR A 148 21.65 -27.78 -2.69
CA THR A 148 22.03 -28.25 -1.34
C THR A 148 21.48 -27.38 -0.21
N SER A 149 20.66 -26.39 -0.54
CA SER A 149 20.07 -25.45 0.41
C SER A 149 18.70 -25.91 0.88
N GLU A 150 18.37 -25.61 2.12
CA GLU A 150 17.01 -25.68 2.65
C GLU A 150 16.33 -24.34 2.47
N PHE A 151 14.99 -24.36 2.30
CA PHE A 151 14.19 -23.15 2.17
C PHE A 151 13.21 -23.01 3.33
N ALA A 152 13.02 -21.76 3.77
CA ALA A 152 12.08 -21.37 4.83
C ALA A 152 11.23 -20.19 4.37
N ASP A 153 10.12 -19.94 5.05
CA ASP A 153 9.28 -18.78 4.83
C ASP A 153 9.75 -17.57 5.64
N ILE A 154 9.72 -16.39 5.00
CA ILE A 154 9.95 -15.09 5.64
C ILE A 154 8.74 -14.15 5.52
N GLY A 155 7.70 -14.52 4.76
CA GLY A 155 6.52 -13.67 4.52
C GLY A 155 5.81 -13.27 5.81
N VAL A 156 5.41 -14.24 6.62
CA VAL A 156 4.75 -13.98 7.90
C VAL A 156 5.61 -13.18 8.88
N PRO A 157 6.90 -13.51 9.13
CA PRO A 157 7.76 -12.69 9.98
C PRO A 157 7.90 -11.24 9.53
N THR A 158 8.07 -11.00 8.21
CA THR A 158 8.20 -9.63 7.71
C THR A 158 6.89 -8.85 7.79
N MET A 159 5.74 -9.50 7.56
CA MET A 159 4.44 -8.91 7.81
C MET A 159 4.32 -8.44 9.28
N GLN A 160 4.67 -9.29 10.23
CA GLN A 160 4.65 -8.95 11.66
C GLN A 160 5.58 -7.77 11.99
N MET A 161 6.77 -7.70 11.36
CA MET A 161 7.69 -6.58 11.55
C MET A 161 7.12 -5.24 11.07
N ARG A 162 6.24 -5.25 10.04
CA ARG A 162 5.60 -4.06 9.48
C ARG A 162 4.34 -3.63 10.21
N MET A 163 3.70 -4.51 10.99
CA MET A 163 2.42 -4.22 11.65
C MET A 163 2.52 -3.02 12.60
N ILE A 164 3.59 -2.92 13.38
CA ILE A 164 3.83 -1.78 14.27
C ILE A 164 4.77 -0.80 13.58
N LYS A 165 4.27 0.36 13.26
CA LYS A 165 4.99 1.42 12.56
C LYS A 165 5.92 2.18 13.50
N SER A 166 7.08 2.57 12.99
CA SER A 166 7.96 3.49 13.69
C SER A 166 7.39 4.92 13.67
N ALA A 167 7.96 5.80 14.49
CA ALA A 167 7.56 7.20 14.49
C ALA A 167 7.79 7.87 13.11
N GLU A 168 8.87 7.52 12.41
CA GLU A 168 9.15 8.06 11.07
C GLU A 168 8.14 7.54 10.03
N GLU A 169 7.72 6.28 10.11
CA GLU A 169 6.66 5.74 9.23
C GLU A 169 5.32 6.45 9.48
N ILE A 170 4.96 6.68 10.75
CA ILE A 170 3.73 7.39 11.13
C ILE A 170 3.73 8.81 10.57
N GLU A 171 4.84 9.54 10.63
CA GLU A 171 4.93 10.88 10.07
C GLU A 171 4.77 10.91 8.53
N VAL A 172 5.35 9.94 7.81
CA VAL A 172 5.14 9.80 6.36
C VAL A 172 3.66 9.50 6.05
N ILE A 173 3.03 8.61 6.82
CA ILE A 173 1.61 8.25 6.66
C ILE A 173 0.71 9.47 6.97
N LYS A 174 0.96 10.21 8.04
CA LYS A 174 0.23 11.46 8.37
C LYS A 174 0.34 12.49 7.25
N HIS A 175 1.55 12.64 6.69
CA HIS A 175 1.74 13.54 5.56
C HIS A 175 0.99 13.07 4.32
N GLY A 176 1.01 11.77 4.02
CA GLY A 176 0.22 11.16 2.94
C GLY A 176 -1.29 11.40 3.11
N SER A 177 -1.82 11.24 4.33
CA SER A 177 -3.22 11.54 4.63
C SER A 177 -3.58 13.00 4.33
N ARG A 178 -2.72 13.95 4.74
CA ARG A 178 -2.88 15.38 4.41
C ARG A 178 -2.88 15.63 2.89
N ILE A 179 -2.07 14.92 2.14
CA ILE A 179 -2.07 15.01 0.66
C ILE A 179 -3.36 14.43 0.09
N GLY A 180 -3.89 13.34 0.66
CA GLY A 180 -5.21 12.83 0.32
C GLY A 180 -6.32 13.86 0.51
N ASP A 181 -6.31 14.59 1.63
CA ASP A 181 -7.26 15.70 1.89
C ASP A 181 -7.15 16.81 0.84
N ILE A 182 -5.93 17.17 0.38
CA ILE A 182 -5.71 18.13 -0.73
C ILE A 182 -6.29 17.61 -2.03
N GLY A 183 -6.08 16.31 -2.33
CA GLY A 183 -6.69 15.65 -3.49
C GLY A 183 -8.22 15.68 -3.44
N GLY A 184 -8.79 15.38 -2.28
CA GLY A 184 -10.22 15.43 -2.03
C GLY A 184 -10.82 16.82 -2.23
N ALA A 185 -10.15 17.87 -1.77
CA ALA A 185 -10.56 19.26 -2.00
C ALA A 185 -10.56 19.60 -3.50
N ALA A 186 -9.50 19.23 -4.23
CA ALA A 186 -9.42 19.46 -5.67
C ALA A 186 -10.48 18.70 -6.47
N ILE A 187 -10.83 17.49 -6.06
CA ILE A 187 -11.93 16.70 -6.63
C ILE A 187 -13.25 17.41 -6.40
N ARG A 188 -13.56 17.78 -5.15
CA ARG A 188 -14.80 18.46 -4.80
C ARG A 188 -15.00 19.73 -5.63
N ASP A 189 -13.94 20.52 -5.81
CA ASP A 189 -13.97 21.77 -6.58
C ASP A 189 -14.13 21.54 -8.11
N ALA A 190 -13.82 20.34 -8.61
CA ALA A 190 -13.96 19.96 -10.02
C ALA A 190 -15.31 19.31 -10.36
N ILE A 191 -16.12 18.92 -9.35
CA ILE A 191 -17.43 18.29 -9.57
C ILE A 191 -18.42 19.32 -10.08
N ALA A 192 -18.97 19.06 -11.27
CA ALA A 192 -20.12 19.79 -11.81
C ALA A 192 -20.90 18.91 -12.79
N VAL A 193 -22.19 19.16 -12.96
CA VAL A 193 -23.05 18.47 -13.94
C VAL A 193 -22.44 18.60 -15.34
N GLY A 194 -22.31 17.49 -16.07
CA GLY A 194 -21.76 17.42 -17.42
C GLY A 194 -20.24 17.25 -17.49
N VAL A 195 -19.52 17.37 -16.38
CA VAL A 195 -18.07 17.08 -16.31
C VAL A 195 -17.88 15.56 -16.32
N PRO A 196 -16.96 15.01 -17.14
CA PRO A 196 -16.68 13.58 -17.15
C PRO A 196 -15.83 13.16 -15.97
N GLU A 197 -16.00 11.90 -15.50
CA GLU A 197 -15.28 11.31 -14.35
C GLU A 197 -13.77 11.51 -14.43
N TYR A 198 -13.18 11.31 -15.61
CA TYR A 198 -11.71 11.40 -15.78
C TYR A 198 -11.16 12.81 -15.56
N GLU A 199 -11.90 13.86 -15.89
CA GLU A 199 -11.47 15.25 -15.62
C GLU A 199 -11.40 15.52 -14.12
N VAL A 200 -12.40 15.05 -13.37
CA VAL A 200 -12.43 15.16 -11.91
C VAL A 200 -11.27 14.35 -11.28
N ALA A 201 -11.05 13.13 -11.76
CA ALA A 201 -9.95 12.28 -11.30
C ALA A 201 -8.57 12.91 -11.57
N MET A 202 -8.38 13.53 -12.75
CA MET A 202 -7.15 14.24 -13.09
C MET A 202 -6.91 15.45 -12.19
N ALA A 203 -7.94 16.20 -11.83
CA ALA A 203 -7.80 17.34 -10.93
C ALA A 203 -7.22 16.92 -9.57
N GLY A 204 -7.78 15.89 -8.95
CA GLY A 204 -7.27 15.33 -7.68
C GLY A 204 -5.86 14.76 -7.81
N THR A 205 -5.61 13.94 -8.83
CA THR A 205 -4.29 13.33 -9.07
C THR A 205 -3.21 14.40 -9.23
N GLN A 206 -3.46 15.43 -10.04
CA GLN A 206 -2.49 16.52 -10.26
C GLN A 206 -2.23 17.35 -8.99
N ALA A 207 -3.26 17.59 -8.16
CA ALA A 207 -3.10 18.32 -6.92
C ALA A 207 -2.19 17.54 -5.95
N MET A 208 -2.42 16.24 -5.80
CA MET A 208 -1.61 15.37 -4.95
C MET A 208 -0.15 15.28 -5.44
N ILE A 209 0.08 15.01 -6.72
CA ILE A 209 1.43 14.90 -7.30
C ILE A 209 2.21 16.21 -7.13
N ARG A 210 1.60 17.36 -7.35
CA ARG A 210 2.27 18.67 -7.17
C ARG A 210 2.70 18.90 -5.72
N GLU A 211 1.87 18.51 -4.77
CA GLU A 211 2.22 18.65 -3.33
C GLU A 211 3.31 17.65 -2.92
N ILE A 212 3.26 16.39 -3.40
CA ILE A 212 4.33 15.41 -3.16
C ILE A 212 5.65 15.92 -3.74
N ALA A 213 5.67 16.37 -4.99
CA ALA A 213 6.88 16.90 -5.63
C ALA A 213 7.50 18.10 -4.90
N LYS A 214 6.67 18.90 -4.23
CA LYS A 214 7.11 20.04 -3.42
C LYS A 214 7.68 19.63 -2.07
N THR A 215 7.07 18.64 -1.41
CA THR A 215 7.40 18.24 -0.04
C THR A 215 8.39 17.08 0.03
N PHE A 216 8.44 16.23 -0.99
CA PHE A 216 9.38 15.10 -1.17
C PHE A 216 10.02 15.15 -2.56
N PRO A 217 10.91 16.13 -2.84
CA PRO A 217 11.43 16.38 -4.19
C PRO A 217 12.27 15.22 -4.76
N ASP A 218 12.84 14.38 -3.91
CA ASP A 218 13.59 13.18 -4.30
C ASP A 218 12.73 11.90 -4.30
N GLY A 219 11.45 12.01 -3.92
CA GLY A 219 10.52 10.90 -3.87
C GLY A 219 10.08 10.43 -5.26
N GLU A 220 9.69 9.16 -5.35
CA GLU A 220 9.03 8.61 -6.53
C GLU A 220 7.61 9.18 -6.62
N LEU A 221 7.22 9.62 -7.82
CA LEU A 221 5.90 10.23 -8.06
C LEU A 221 4.91 9.28 -8.77
N MET A 222 5.35 8.06 -9.11
CA MET A 222 4.47 7.05 -9.68
C MET A 222 3.44 6.57 -8.67
N ASP A 223 2.38 5.97 -9.19
CA ASP A 223 1.36 5.29 -8.39
C ASP A 223 0.60 6.18 -7.39
N THR A 224 0.57 7.50 -7.63
CA THR A 224 -0.39 8.42 -7.01
C THR A 224 -1.55 8.63 -7.97
N TRP A 225 -2.76 8.25 -7.58
CA TRP A 225 -3.91 8.21 -8.49
C TRP A 225 -5.24 8.44 -7.76
N VAL A 226 -6.28 8.64 -8.54
CA VAL A 226 -7.67 8.82 -8.10
C VAL A 226 -8.56 7.84 -8.84
N TRP A 227 -9.45 7.17 -8.13
CA TRP A 227 -10.68 6.62 -8.68
C TRP A 227 -11.82 7.56 -8.32
N PHE A 228 -12.46 8.13 -9.34
CA PHE A 228 -13.68 8.91 -9.20
C PHE A 228 -14.78 8.26 -10.02
N GLN A 229 -15.90 7.99 -9.39
CA GLN A 229 -16.99 7.22 -9.97
C GLN A 229 -18.30 7.99 -9.79
N SER A 230 -19.25 7.82 -10.71
CA SER A 230 -20.55 8.49 -10.67
C SER A 230 -21.70 7.53 -11.02
N GLY A 231 -22.87 7.73 -10.37
CA GLY A 231 -24.05 6.91 -10.57
C GLY A 231 -23.76 5.43 -10.31
N MET A 232 -24.15 4.56 -11.23
CA MET A 232 -23.95 3.11 -11.08
C MET A 232 -22.48 2.67 -11.09
N ASN A 233 -21.56 3.51 -11.60
CA ASN A 233 -20.12 3.17 -11.49
C ASN A 233 -19.63 3.12 -10.04
N THR A 234 -20.40 3.59 -9.06
CA THR A 234 -20.08 3.50 -7.64
C THR A 234 -20.35 2.12 -7.02
N ASP A 235 -20.98 1.20 -7.75
CA ASP A 235 -21.36 -0.14 -7.28
C ASP A 235 -20.19 -1.09 -7.00
N GLY A 236 -18.99 -0.68 -7.29
CA GLY A 236 -17.76 -1.41 -6.98
C GLY A 236 -16.64 -0.46 -6.55
N ALA A 237 -15.95 -0.78 -5.46
CA ALA A 237 -14.83 0.04 -4.95
C ALA A 237 -13.74 0.25 -5.99
N HIS A 238 -13.50 -0.74 -6.86
CA HIS A 238 -12.42 -0.76 -7.83
C HIS A 238 -12.88 -0.58 -9.28
N ASN A 239 -14.06 -0.02 -9.48
CA ASN A 239 -14.51 0.30 -10.82
C ASN A 239 -13.61 1.40 -11.44
N PRO A 240 -13.26 1.25 -12.72
CA PRO A 240 -12.36 2.20 -13.38
C PRO A 240 -13.03 3.56 -13.56
N VAL A 241 -12.23 4.59 -13.60
CA VAL A 241 -12.63 5.93 -14.04
C VAL A 241 -13.00 5.89 -15.51
N THR A 242 -14.14 6.46 -15.89
CA THR A 242 -14.67 6.42 -17.24
C THR A 242 -14.86 7.82 -17.85
N SER A 243 -15.44 7.87 -19.04
CA SER A 243 -15.87 9.11 -19.69
C SER A 243 -17.34 9.46 -19.39
N ARG A 244 -17.99 8.74 -18.44
CA ARG A 244 -19.35 9.07 -18.01
C ARG A 244 -19.38 10.51 -17.48
N LYS A 245 -20.40 11.25 -17.88
CA LYS A 245 -20.63 12.62 -17.40
C LYS A 245 -21.48 12.58 -16.14
N ILE A 246 -21.12 13.39 -15.17
CA ILE A 246 -21.89 13.58 -13.94
C ILE A 246 -23.26 14.14 -14.27
N GLU A 247 -24.29 13.58 -13.66
CA GLU A 247 -25.68 14.04 -13.74
C GLU A 247 -26.15 14.60 -12.38
N ALA A 248 -27.16 15.47 -12.40
CA ALA A 248 -27.76 15.93 -11.16
C ALA A 248 -28.47 14.78 -10.43
N GLY A 249 -28.19 14.62 -9.14
CA GLY A 249 -28.70 13.52 -8.32
C GLY A 249 -27.82 12.27 -8.33
N ASP A 250 -26.71 12.25 -9.07
CA ASP A 250 -25.76 11.14 -9.02
C ASP A 250 -25.16 10.98 -7.62
N ILE A 251 -25.13 9.74 -7.14
CA ILE A 251 -24.18 9.33 -6.11
C ILE A 251 -22.78 9.32 -6.71
N LEU A 252 -21.80 9.82 -5.98
CA LEU A 252 -20.41 9.95 -6.41
C LEU A 252 -19.49 9.26 -5.40
N SER A 253 -18.41 8.68 -5.88
CA SER A 253 -17.38 8.12 -5.03
C SER A 253 -16.03 8.79 -5.32
N LEU A 254 -15.48 9.46 -4.30
CA LEU A 254 -14.17 10.08 -4.30
C LEU A 254 -13.19 9.10 -3.66
N ASN A 255 -12.12 8.73 -4.37
CA ASN A 255 -11.10 7.85 -3.82
C ASN A 255 -9.72 8.37 -4.24
N CYS A 256 -8.95 8.89 -3.29
CA CYS A 256 -7.59 9.40 -3.46
C CYS A 256 -6.58 8.44 -2.88
N PHE A 257 -5.53 8.13 -3.63
CA PHE A 257 -4.47 7.21 -3.20
C PHE A 257 -3.10 7.85 -3.43
N PRO A 258 -2.66 8.77 -2.56
CA PRO A 258 -1.30 9.30 -2.64
C PRO A 258 -0.29 8.25 -2.18
N MET A 259 0.87 8.22 -2.84
CA MET A 259 2.01 7.39 -2.47
C MET A 259 3.25 8.26 -2.23
N ILE A 260 3.86 8.13 -1.07
CA ILE A 260 5.13 8.79 -0.73
C ILE A 260 6.15 7.71 -0.41
N ALA A 261 7.21 7.61 -1.23
CA ALA A 261 8.29 6.65 -1.04
C ALA A 261 7.81 5.19 -0.83
N GLY A 262 6.76 4.80 -1.53
CA GLY A 262 6.13 3.48 -1.39
C GLY A 262 5.07 3.40 -0.29
N TYR A 263 4.87 4.42 0.54
CA TYR A 263 3.82 4.42 1.57
C TYR A 263 2.53 5.00 1.03
N TYR A 264 1.49 4.18 1.01
CA TYR A 264 0.16 4.60 0.62
C TYR A 264 -0.64 5.14 1.79
N THR A 265 -1.50 6.09 1.47
CA THR A 265 -2.68 6.44 2.25
C THR A 265 -3.90 6.46 1.35
N ALA A 266 -5.09 6.54 1.92
CA ALA A 266 -6.32 6.66 1.17
C ALA A 266 -7.25 7.69 1.81
N LEU A 267 -8.04 8.33 0.97
CA LEU A 267 -9.22 9.10 1.36
C LEU A 267 -10.37 8.64 0.47
N GLU A 268 -11.43 8.12 1.07
CA GLU A 268 -12.61 7.74 0.31
C GLU A 268 -13.87 8.35 0.91
N ARG A 269 -14.75 8.87 0.05
CA ARG A 269 -16.00 9.54 0.45
C ARG A 269 -17.12 9.27 -0.52
N THR A 270 -18.32 9.17 0.05
CA THR A 270 -19.55 9.34 -0.69
C THR A 270 -19.85 10.83 -0.84
N LEU A 271 -20.21 11.25 -2.05
CA LEU A 271 -20.73 12.59 -2.33
C LEU A 271 -21.99 12.47 -3.19
N PHE A 272 -22.71 13.58 -3.36
CA PHE A 272 -23.82 13.69 -4.29
C PHE A 272 -23.70 14.96 -5.13
N SER A 273 -24.11 14.86 -6.41
CA SER A 273 -24.24 15.99 -7.32
C SER A 273 -25.59 16.65 -7.13
N GLU A 274 -25.63 17.92 -6.76
CA GLU A 274 -26.80 18.80 -6.58
C GLU A 274 -27.74 18.37 -5.45
N HIS A 275 -28.18 17.12 -5.40
CA HIS A 275 -29.12 16.61 -4.40
C HIS A 275 -29.03 15.09 -4.26
N ALA A 276 -29.49 14.57 -3.14
CA ALA A 276 -29.71 13.15 -2.90
C ALA A 276 -31.21 12.88 -2.63
N SER A 277 -31.73 11.73 -3.04
CA SER A 277 -33.09 11.32 -2.65
C SER A 277 -33.14 10.92 -1.18
N ASP A 278 -34.34 10.90 -0.59
CA ASP A 278 -34.54 10.52 0.82
C ASP A 278 -33.96 9.13 1.11
N ARG A 279 -34.10 8.17 0.19
CA ARG A 279 -33.53 6.83 0.37
C ARG A 279 -32.03 6.81 0.30
N HIS A 280 -31.40 7.63 -0.57
CA HIS A 280 -29.96 7.78 -0.60
C HIS A 280 -29.44 8.41 0.70
N LEU A 281 -30.10 9.43 1.22
CA LEU A 281 -29.73 10.07 2.49
C LEU A 281 -29.82 9.08 3.66
N GLU A 282 -30.90 8.29 3.73
CA GLU A 282 -31.08 7.27 4.77
C GLU A 282 -29.94 6.23 4.76
N LEU A 283 -29.62 5.66 3.59
CA LEU A 283 -28.57 4.66 3.45
C LEU A 283 -27.17 5.26 3.77
N TRP A 284 -26.93 6.47 3.32
CA TRP A 284 -25.69 7.18 3.60
C TRP A 284 -25.51 7.45 5.10
N GLU A 285 -26.57 7.91 5.79
CA GLU A 285 -26.53 8.11 7.24
C GLU A 285 -26.33 6.81 8.02
N ILE A 286 -26.89 5.68 7.58
CA ILE A 286 -26.61 4.38 8.17
C ILE A 286 -25.11 4.04 8.03
N ASN A 287 -24.52 4.22 6.83
CA ASN A 287 -23.10 3.99 6.63
C ASN A 287 -22.23 4.93 7.47
N CYS A 288 -22.60 6.21 7.58
CA CYS A 288 -21.95 7.18 8.46
C CYS A 288 -22.06 6.82 9.95
N LYS A 289 -23.19 6.26 10.39
CA LYS A 289 -23.38 5.76 11.77
C LYS A 289 -22.39 4.64 12.08
N VAL A 290 -22.24 3.68 11.15
CA VAL A 290 -21.25 2.59 11.27
C VAL A 290 -19.82 3.15 11.30
N HIS A 291 -19.52 4.11 10.43
CA HIS A 291 -18.22 4.76 10.39
C HIS A 291 -17.87 5.47 11.71
N ARG A 292 -18.76 6.33 12.21
CA ARG A 292 -18.60 7.02 13.51
C ARG A 292 -18.34 6.00 14.64
N ARG A 293 -19.13 4.91 14.67
CA ARG A 293 -18.95 3.87 15.69
C ARG A 293 -17.60 3.18 15.55
N GLY A 294 -17.16 2.86 14.33
CA GLY A 294 -15.84 2.29 14.08
C GLY A 294 -14.71 3.18 14.58
N LEU A 295 -14.78 4.51 14.35
CA LEU A 295 -13.79 5.46 14.86
C LEU A 295 -13.70 5.45 16.41
N GLU A 296 -14.81 5.25 17.12
CA GLU A 296 -14.85 5.17 18.58
C GLU A 296 -14.27 3.85 19.13
N LEU A 297 -14.42 2.76 18.37
CA LEU A 297 -14.00 1.42 18.80
C LEU A 297 -12.51 1.20 18.68
N VAL A 298 -11.84 1.82 17.72
CA VAL A 298 -10.41 1.61 17.48
C VAL A 298 -9.59 2.19 18.63
N LYS A 299 -8.99 1.29 19.40
CA LYS A 299 -8.11 1.63 20.55
C LYS A 299 -7.20 0.44 20.86
N PRO A 300 -6.10 0.64 21.61
CA PRO A 300 -5.26 -0.49 22.03
C PRO A 300 -6.05 -1.47 22.88
N GLY A 301 -5.77 -2.75 22.70
CA GLY A 301 -6.39 -3.85 23.44
C GLY A 301 -7.69 -4.40 22.87
N ILE A 302 -8.29 -3.77 21.83
CA ILE A 302 -9.45 -4.36 21.14
C ILE A 302 -9.01 -5.35 20.07
N LYS A 303 -9.81 -6.40 19.84
CA LYS A 303 -9.60 -7.31 18.71
C LYS A 303 -10.24 -6.78 17.44
N CYS A 304 -9.60 -7.05 16.30
CA CYS A 304 -10.16 -6.71 14.99
C CYS A 304 -11.53 -7.37 14.75
N SER A 305 -11.70 -8.64 15.17
CA SER A 305 -12.96 -9.37 15.07
C SER A 305 -14.08 -8.77 15.92
N ASP A 306 -13.77 -8.27 17.13
CA ASP A 306 -14.78 -7.64 18.00
C ASP A 306 -15.33 -6.35 17.37
N VAL A 307 -14.45 -5.55 16.73
CA VAL A 307 -14.88 -4.37 15.97
C VAL A 307 -15.82 -4.75 14.83
N ALA A 308 -15.47 -5.79 14.06
CA ALA A 308 -16.28 -6.25 12.94
C ALA A 308 -17.68 -6.73 13.40
N HIS A 309 -17.74 -7.50 14.50
CA HIS A 309 -19.00 -7.99 15.05
C HIS A 309 -19.90 -6.85 15.52
N GLU A 310 -19.37 -5.87 16.23
CA GLU A 310 -20.17 -4.74 16.72
C GLU A 310 -20.69 -3.87 15.57
N LEU A 311 -19.89 -3.63 14.53
CA LEU A 311 -20.35 -2.88 13.37
C LEU A 311 -21.39 -3.61 12.53
N ASN A 312 -21.35 -4.96 12.50
CA ASN A 312 -22.39 -5.78 11.87
C ASN A 312 -23.76 -5.58 12.50
N GLU A 313 -23.82 -5.44 13.85
CA GLU A 313 -25.09 -5.25 14.56
C GLU A 313 -25.80 -3.98 14.07
N ILE A 314 -25.08 -2.90 13.82
CA ILE A 314 -25.67 -1.65 13.33
C ILE A 314 -26.24 -1.85 11.91
N PHE A 315 -25.54 -2.52 11.01
CA PHE A 315 -26.07 -2.80 9.68
C PHE A 315 -27.26 -3.77 9.72
N ALA A 316 -27.27 -4.75 10.63
CA ALA A 316 -28.37 -5.69 10.83
C ALA A 316 -29.63 -5.00 11.38
N GLU A 317 -29.50 -4.08 12.34
CA GLU A 317 -30.61 -3.27 12.87
C GLU A 317 -31.37 -2.49 11.78
N HIS A 318 -30.67 -2.11 10.70
CA HIS A 318 -31.23 -1.36 9.58
C HIS A 318 -31.54 -2.24 8.34
N ASP A 319 -31.45 -3.57 8.45
CA ASP A 319 -31.70 -4.53 7.37
C ASP A 319 -30.86 -4.28 6.10
N VAL A 320 -29.57 -3.89 6.27
CA VAL A 320 -28.63 -3.61 5.18
C VAL A 320 -27.32 -4.42 5.27
N LEU A 321 -27.15 -5.30 6.26
CA LEU A 321 -25.95 -6.10 6.43
C LEU A 321 -25.61 -6.96 5.20
N GLN A 322 -26.63 -7.48 4.52
CA GLN A 322 -26.50 -8.25 3.28
C GLN A 322 -25.90 -7.46 2.10
N HIS A 323 -25.87 -6.13 2.21
CA HIS A 323 -25.28 -5.22 1.22
C HIS A 323 -23.85 -4.80 1.55
N ARG A 324 -23.29 -5.28 2.67
CA ARG A 324 -21.89 -5.06 3.02
C ARG A 324 -20.98 -5.78 1.99
N THR A 325 -19.93 -5.11 1.53
CA THR A 325 -19.09 -5.61 0.42
C THR A 325 -17.82 -6.35 0.87
N PHE A 326 -17.26 -6.00 2.03
CA PHE A 326 -16.04 -6.60 2.59
C PHE A 326 -16.00 -6.39 4.11
N GLY A 327 -14.82 -6.50 4.77
CA GLY A 327 -14.63 -6.11 6.16
C GLY A 327 -14.86 -4.61 6.41
N TYR A 328 -14.35 -4.09 7.52
CA TYR A 328 -14.58 -2.70 7.92
C TYR A 328 -13.32 -1.84 7.91
N GLY A 329 -12.25 -2.34 7.32
CA GLY A 329 -11.00 -1.62 7.21
C GLY A 329 -9.78 -2.55 7.20
N HIS A 330 -8.62 -1.97 7.01
CA HIS A 330 -7.36 -2.69 6.83
C HIS A 330 -6.15 -1.84 7.25
N SER A 331 -4.96 -2.45 7.25
CA SER A 331 -3.70 -1.76 7.54
C SER A 331 -3.28 -0.77 6.46
N PHE A 332 -2.47 0.21 6.87
CA PHE A 332 -1.73 1.10 5.99
C PHE A 332 -0.23 1.01 6.23
N GLY A 333 0.56 1.23 5.18
CA GLY A 333 2.02 1.16 5.21
C GLY A 333 2.62 1.05 3.82
N THR A 334 3.80 0.43 3.74
CA THR A 334 4.52 0.25 2.49
C THR A 334 3.73 -0.59 1.49
N LEU A 335 3.45 0.00 0.33
CA LEU A 335 2.73 -0.59 -0.82
C LEU A 335 1.42 -1.32 -0.46
N SER A 336 0.70 -0.80 0.55
CA SER A 336 -0.50 -1.43 1.12
C SER A 336 -1.64 -1.64 0.12
N HIS A 337 -1.73 -0.86 -0.96
CA HIS A 337 -2.73 -1.03 -2.01
C HIS A 337 -2.36 -2.07 -3.09
N TYR A 338 -1.11 -2.57 -3.09
CA TYR A 338 -0.71 -3.65 -3.98
C TYR A 338 -0.48 -4.95 -3.21
N TYR A 339 0.60 -5.03 -2.43
CA TYR A 339 1.05 -6.29 -1.83
C TYR A 339 1.46 -6.17 -0.37
N GLY A 340 1.57 -4.95 0.15
CA GLY A 340 2.10 -4.68 1.49
C GLY A 340 1.07 -4.67 2.60
N ARG A 341 -0.22 -4.95 2.29
CA ARG A 341 -1.30 -4.99 3.30
C ARG A 341 -1.02 -6.10 4.30
N GLU A 342 -1.03 -5.75 5.58
CA GLU A 342 -0.89 -6.73 6.65
C GLU A 342 -2.24 -7.38 6.91
N ALA A 343 -2.41 -8.64 6.46
CA ALA A 343 -3.65 -9.41 6.61
C ALA A 343 -4.04 -9.65 8.09
N GLY A 344 -3.05 -9.57 9.00
CA GLY A 344 -3.29 -9.60 10.45
C GLY A 344 -3.93 -8.32 11.01
N LEU A 345 -4.10 -7.25 10.22
CA LEU A 345 -4.71 -5.98 10.62
C LEU A 345 -5.92 -5.62 9.74
N GLU A 346 -6.78 -6.58 9.47
CA GLU A 346 -8.07 -6.35 8.80
C GLU A 346 -9.21 -6.47 9.81
N PHE A 347 -10.16 -5.54 9.78
CA PHE A 347 -11.37 -5.62 10.60
C PHE A 347 -12.38 -6.59 9.97
N ARG A 348 -12.19 -7.87 10.28
CA ARG A 348 -13.00 -9.00 9.80
C ARG A 348 -13.29 -9.94 10.96
N GLU A 349 -14.36 -10.71 10.83
CA GLU A 349 -14.83 -11.63 11.86
C GLU A 349 -13.84 -12.76 12.19
N ASP A 350 -12.93 -13.06 11.28
CA ASP A 350 -11.93 -14.14 11.39
C ASP A 350 -10.51 -13.65 11.76
N VAL A 351 -10.37 -12.35 12.13
CA VAL A 351 -9.08 -11.75 12.50
C VAL A 351 -9.05 -11.41 13.99
N ASP A 352 -8.40 -12.25 14.79
CA ASP A 352 -8.31 -12.12 16.25
C ASP A 352 -7.13 -11.25 16.73
N THR A 353 -6.46 -10.53 15.85
CA THR A 353 -5.36 -9.64 16.22
C THR A 353 -5.87 -8.56 17.18
N VAL A 354 -5.15 -8.40 18.29
CA VAL A 354 -5.37 -7.34 19.26
C VAL A 354 -4.59 -6.10 18.82
N LEU A 355 -5.25 -4.95 18.78
CA LEU A 355 -4.58 -3.69 18.39
C LEU A 355 -3.58 -3.25 19.45
N GLU A 356 -2.42 -2.80 18.98
CA GLU A 356 -1.32 -2.28 19.78
C GLU A 356 -0.91 -0.87 19.34
N PRO A 357 -0.32 -0.05 20.24
CA PRO A 357 0.21 1.25 19.86
C PRO A 357 1.22 1.17 18.69
N GLY A 358 1.13 2.11 17.76
CA GLY A 358 1.92 2.13 16.54
C GLY A 358 1.31 1.37 15.36
N MET A 359 0.24 0.61 15.55
CA MET A 359 -0.53 0.07 14.43
C MET A 359 -1.29 1.18 13.70
N VAL A 360 -1.39 1.09 12.38
CA VAL A 360 -2.11 2.04 11.54
C VAL A 360 -3.14 1.29 10.71
N VAL A 361 -4.40 1.66 10.88
CA VAL A 361 -5.54 0.98 10.28
C VAL A 361 -6.54 1.98 9.71
N SER A 362 -7.40 1.56 8.78
CA SER A 362 -8.58 2.33 8.37
C SER A 362 -9.84 1.86 9.09
N ILE A 363 -10.83 2.75 9.13
CA ILE A 363 -12.26 2.40 9.27
C ILE A 363 -12.94 2.80 7.98
N GLU A 364 -13.54 1.80 7.31
CA GLU A 364 -14.02 1.91 5.93
C GLU A 364 -15.30 1.06 5.72
N PRO A 365 -16.41 1.39 6.40
CA PRO A 365 -17.66 0.69 6.13
C PRO A 365 -18.15 1.00 4.71
N MET A 366 -18.56 -0.05 3.99
CA MET A 366 -19.10 0.06 2.65
C MET A 366 -20.31 -0.84 2.45
N ILE A 367 -21.39 -0.25 1.95
CA ILE A 367 -22.56 -0.97 1.44
C ILE A 367 -22.79 -0.64 -0.03
N MET A 368 -23.32 -1.59 -0.77
CA MET A 368 -23.61 -1.46 -2.20
C MET A 368 -24.96 -2.06 -2.52
N LEU A 369 -25.83 -1.24 -3.09
CA LEU A 369 -27.14 -1.67 -3.54
C LEU A 369 -27.16 -1.81 -5.08
N PRO A 370 -27.65 -2.95 -5.59
CA PRO A 370 -27.68 -3.19 -7.04
C PRO A 370 -28.68 -2.28 -7.77
N GLU A 371 -28.48 -2.14 -9.08
CA GLU A 371 -29.37 -1.41 -9.98
C GLU A 371 -30.81 -1.91 -9.85
N GLY A 372 -31.78 -0.97 -9.90
CA GLY A 372 -33.20 -1.24 -9.75
C GLY A 372 -33.73 -1.21 -8.31
N MET A 373 -32.86 -1.19 -7.32
CA MET A 373 -33.24 -0.92 -5.93
C MET A 373 -33.29 0.58 -5.64
N ALA A 374 -34.22 1.00 -4.77
CA ALA A 374 -34.23 2.38 -4.30
C ALA A 374 -32.95 2.68 -3.52
N GLY A 375 -32.20 3.71 -3.90
CA GLY A 375 -30.90 4.04 -3.33
C GLY A 375 -29.73 3.24 -3.91
N ALA A 376 -29.88 2.70 -5.14
CA ALA A 376 -28.80 1.97 -5.83
C ALA A 376 -27.51 2.76 -5.95
N GLY A 377 -26.37 2.09 -5.77
CA GLY A 377 -25.03 2.64 -5.78
C GLY A 377 -24.19 2.22 -4.58
N GLY A 378 -22.95 2.68 -4.48
CA GLY A 378 -22.02 2.34 -3.42
C GLY A 378 -21.78 3.49 -2.45
N TYR A 379 -21.96 3.24 -1.16
CA TYR A 379 -21.75 4.20 -0.07
C TYR A 379 -20.52 3.79 0.69
N ARG A 380 -19.57 4.72 0.88
CA ARG A 380 -18.33 4.48 1.63
C ARG A 380 -17.85 5.74 2.34
N GLU A 381 -17.29 5.55 3.50
CA GLU A 381 -16.52 6.55 4.23
C GLU A 381 -15.24 5.87 4.71
N HIS A 382 -14.12 6.55 4.60
CA HIS A 382 -12.82 5.96 4.93
C HIS A 382 -11.96 6.97 5.67
N ASP A 383 -11.54 6.61 6.88
CA ASP A 383 -10.58 7.37 7.67
C ASP A 383 -9.43 6.45 8.12
N ILE A 384 -8.23 7.03 8.21
CA ILE A 384 -7.04 6.35 8.72
C ILE A 384 -6.81 6.75 10.17
N LEU A 385 -6.53 5.76 11.00
CA LEU A 385 -6.28 5.91 12.43
C LEU A 385 -4.89 5.38 12.80
N VAL A 386 -4.19 6.13 13.62
CA VAL A 386 -2.95 5.71 14.28
C VAL A 386 -3.29 5.30 15.69
N VAL A 387 -3.09 4.03 16.04
CA VAL A 387 -3.33 3.53 17.39
C VAL A 387 -2.26 4.06 18.33
N GLY A 388 -2.68 4.77 19.38
CA GLY A 388 -1.82 5.29 20.45
C GLY A 388 -1.96 4.49 21.74
N ASP A 389 -1.42 5.00 22.84
CA ASP A 389 -1.41 4.31 24.14
C ASP A 389 -2.79 4.24 24.82
N GLU A 390 -3.67 5.23 24.61
CA GLU A 390 -4.98 5.32 25.27
C GLU A 390 -6.16 5.26 24.30
N GLY A 391 -5.92 5.44 22.99
CA GLY A 391 -6.93 5.49 21.94
C GLY A 391 -6.32 5.52 20.56
N ALA A 392 -7.04 6.03 19.56
CA ALA A 392 -6.50 6.22 18.22
C ALA A 392 -6.68 7.65 17.72
N GLU A 393 -5.68 8.16 17.00
CA GLU A 393 -5.73 9.46 16.33
C GLU A 393 -6.28 9.28 14.92
N ASN A 394 -7.42 9.89 14.61
CA ASN A 394 -7.90 10.03 13.25
C ASN A 394 -7.06 11.08 12.51
N ILE A 395 -6.29 10.65 11.51
CA ILE A 395 -5.39 11.50 10.74
C ILE A 395 -6.00 12.03 9.44
N THR A 396 -7.17 11.54 9.02
CA THR A 396 -7.95 12.05 7.88
C THR A 396 -8.78 13.25 8.31
N LYS A 397 -8.71 14.36 7.58
CA LYS A 397 -9.39 15.61 7.96
C LYS A 397 -10.44 16.07 6.95
N PHE A 398 -10.51 15.47 5.77
CA PHE A 398 -11.58 15.74 4.81
C PHE A 398 -12.93 15.31 5.41
N PRO A 399 -13.96 16.18 5.39
CA PRO A 399 -15.24 15.89 6.04
C PRO A 399 -15.97 14.74 5.36
N PHE A 400 -16.82 14.04 6.11
CA PHE A 400 -17.72 12.98 5.61
C PHE A 400 -19.18 13.30 5.93
N GLY A 401 -20.08 12.60 5.25
CA GLY A 401 -21.53 12.68 5.48
C GLY A 401 -22.24 13.75 4.66
N PRO A 402 -23.59 13.65 4.64
CA PRO A 402 -24.45 14.47 3.77
C PRO A 402 -24.42 15.97 4.07
N GLU A 403 -24.11 16.36 5.30
CA GLU A 403 -24.01 17.77 5.71
C GLU A 403 -22.85 18.52 5.04
N HIS A 404 -21.86 17.79 4.49
CA HIS A 404 -20.66 18.37 3.90
C HIS A 404 -20.49 18.07 2.41
N ASN A 405 -21.05 16.95 1.93
CA ASN A 405 -20.66 16.34 0.67
C ASN A 405 -21.80 16.24 -0.37
N ILE A 406 -22.86 17.04 -0.23
CA ILE A 406 -23.79 17.34 -1.33
C ILE A 406 -23.25 18.57 -2.05
N ILE A 407 -22.72 18.36 -3.26
CA ILE A 407 -22.00 19.37 -4.03
C ILE A 407 -23.00 20.10 -4.92
N LYS A 408 -23.11 21.41 -4.71
CA LYS A 408 -23.94 22.30 -5.53
C LYS A 408 -23.05 23.09 -6.47
N GLY A 409 -23.39 23.02 -7.77
CA GLY A 409 -22.70 23.74 -8.82
C GLY A 409 -23.07 25.22 -8.89
#